data_3a14b70120acaeccbef834c11cb8cb3b
#
_entry.id   3a14b70120acaeccbef834c11cb8cb3b
#
_cell.length_a   1.000
_cell.length_b   1.000
_cell.length_c   1.000
_cell.angle_alpha   90.00
_cell.angle_beta   90.00
_cell.angle_gamma   90.00
#
_symmetry.space_group_name_H-M   'P 1'
#
loop_
_entity.id
_entity.type
_entity.pdbx_description
1 polymer ?
#
loop_
_entity_poly.entity_id
_entity_poly.type
_entity_poly.pdbx_seq_one_letter_code
_entity_poly.pdbx_strand_id
1 'polypeptide(L)'
;MALAPGTAVPDFRLQAAVSGREVSPAALRGKKAVLVLHGVKTQEAPKEVGKAVRAQHPGPDVVVANVVNLKSMGGMWKRVAEAQIKSTYERMAGRVKEKEPGRDPAELVLILPDWENAVAPLFGVADSDAEAAVVVIGPDGKVKGVAAGKELGEHATRLLG
;
A
#
# COMPACT_ATOMS: atom_id res chain seq x y z
N MET A 1 8.48 15.54 -7.34
CA MET A 1 8.47 16.26 -6.05
C MET A 1 7.36 15.69 -5.16
N ALA A 2 7.71 15.28 -3.96
CA ALA A 2 6.74 14.70 -3.03
C ALA A 2 5.72 15.75 -2.56
N LEU A 3 4.49 15.29 -2.28
CA LEU A 3 3.46 16.18 -1.73
C LEU A 3 3.83 16.65 -0.33
N ALA A 4 3.55 17.90 -0.05
CA ALA A 4 3.82 18.48 1.27
C ALA A 4 2.83 17.96 2.31
N PRO A 5 3.27 17.81 3.57
CA PRO A 5 2.36 17.49 4.67
C PRO A 5 1.22 18.51 4.76
N GLY A 6 0.02 18.03 5.05
CA GLY A 6 -1.17 18.86 5.14
C GLY A 6 -1.93 19.01 3.83
N THR A 7 -1.37 18.52 2.71
CA THR A 7 -2.06 18.53 1.41
C THR A 7 -3.20 17.52 1.42
N ALA A 8 -4.35 17.88 0.86
CA ALA A 8 -5.44 16.93 0.68
C ALA A 8 -5.00 15.79 -0.23
N VAL A 9 -5.40 14.55 0.09
CA VAL A 9 -5.06 13.38 -0.71
C VAL A 9 -5.65 13.54 -2.11
N PRO A 10 -4.84 13.41 -3.18
CA PRO A 10 -5.37 13.41 -4.54
C PRO A 10 -6.36 12.27 -4.74
N ASP A 11 -7.33 12.49 -5.62
CA ASP A 11 -8.32 11.46 -5.91
C ASP A 11 -7.68 10.31 -6.67
N PHE A 12 -7.91 9.10 -6.18
CA PHE A 12 -7.52 7.88 -6.86
C PHE A 12 -8.49 6.76 -6.50
N ARG A 13 -8.48 5.70 -7.29
CA ARG A 13 -9.38 4.57 -7.08
C ARG A 13 -8.73 3.30 -7.61
N LEU A 14 -8.48 2.35 -6.74
CA LEU A 14 -7.92 1.04 -7.10
C LEU A 14 -8.72 -0.05 -6.42
N GLN A 15 -8.77 -1.23 -7.05
CA GLN A 15 -9.40 -2.39 -6.47
C GLN A 15 -8.35 -3.36 -5.93
N ALA A 16 -8.58 -3.85 -4.73
CA ALA A 16 -7.70 -4.83 -4.12
C ALA A 16 -7.80 -6.17 -4.86
N ALA A 17 -6.66 -6.80 -5.05
CA ALA A 17 -6.60 -8.12 -5.66
C ALA A 17 -7.38 -9.13 -4.82
N VAL A 18 -8.01 -10.08 -5.47
CA VAL A 18 -8.80 -11.19 -4.90
C VAL A 18 -10.10 -10.71 -4.24
N SER A 19 -10.03 -9.81 -3.26
CA SER A 19 -11.22 -9.34 -2.55
C SER A 19 -12.07 -8.38 -3.37
N GLY A 20 -11.47 -7.66 -4.32
CA GLY A 20 -12.16 -6.65 -5.12
C GLY A 20 -12.54 -5.38 -4.37
N ARG A 21 -12.09 -5.21 -3.14
CA ARG A 21 -12.41 -4.02 -2.35
C ARG A 21 -11.85 -2.77 -2.99
N GLU A 22 -12.66 -1.75 -3.07
CA GLU A 22 -12.21 -0.46 -3.58
C GLU A 22 -11.44 0.29 -2.50
N VAL A 23 -10.28 0.81 -2.86
CA VAL A 23 -9.49 1.69 -2.02
C VAL A 23 -9.40 3.06 -2.70
N SER A 24 -9.84 4.08 -1.98
CA SER A 24 -9.89 5.45 -2.44
C SER A 24 -9.73 6.37 -1.24
N PRO A 25 -9.48 7.67 -1.42
CA PRO A 25 -9.45 8.57 -0.28
C PRO A 25 -10.73 8.55 0.55
N ALA A 26 -11.90 8.41 -0.10
CA ALA A 26 -13.17 8.32 0.61
C ALA A 26 -13.27 7.07 1.48
N ALA A 27 -12.79 5.92 0.96
CA ALA A 27 -12.82 4.66 1.71
C ALA A 27 -11.85 4.67 2.90
N LEU A 28 -10.82 5.51 2.87
CA LEU A 28 -9.82 5.62 3.93
C LEU A 28 -10.16 6.68 5.00
N ARG A 29 -11.21 7.46 4.79
CA ARG A 29 -11.62 8.48 5.76
C ARG A 29 -11.89 7.90 7.13
N GLY A 30 -11.45 8.61 8.15
CA GLY A 30 -11.62 8.19 9.54
C GLY A 30 -10.58 7.21 10.04
N LYS A 31 -9.68 6.76 9.16
CA LYS A 31 -8.59 5.83 9.50
C LYS A 31 -7.25 6.44 9.11
N LYS A 32 -6.22 6.07 9.85
CA LYS A 32 -4.85 6.34 9.43
C LYS A 32 -4.49 5.31 8.36
N ALA A 33 -3.86 5.73 7.29
CA ALA A 33 -3.51 4.84 6.20
C ALA A 33 -2.04 4.99 5.82
N VAL A 34 -1.41 3.87 5.51
CA VAL A 34 -0.06 3.81 4.96
C VAL A 34 -0.16 3.18 3.59
N LEU A 35 0.18 3.94 2.56
CA LEU A 35 0.29 3.41 1.20
C LEU A 35 1.75 3.10 0.94
N VAL A 36 2.04 1.86 0.57
CA VAL A 36 3.38 1.46 0.15
C VAL A 36 3.39 1.46 -1.36
N LEU A 37 4.13 2.39 -1.95
CA LEU A 37 4.24 2.51 -3.40
C LEU A 37 5.49 1.77 -3.84
N HIS A 38 5.32 0.66 -4.55
CA HIS A 38 6.44 -0.17 -4.98
C HIS A 38 6.18 -0.77 -6.36
N GLY A 39 7.22 -1.36 -6.92
CA GLY A 39 7.11 -2.08 -8.19
C GLY A 39 7.65 -3.50 -8.05
N VAL A 40 7.86 -4.17 -9.18
CA VAL A 40 8.37 -5.54 -9.21
C VAL A 40 9.78 -5.64 -8.62
N LYS A 41 10.60 -4.62 -8.85
CA LYS A 41 11.99 -4.61 -8.34
C LYS A 41 12.11 -4.19 -6.88
N THR A 42 11.05 -3.67 -6.29
CA THR A 42 11.05 -3.16 -4.92
C THR A 42 10.05 -3.91 -4.03
N GLN A 43 9.88 -5.19 -4.26
CA GLN A 43 8.89 -6.03 -3.58
C GLN A 43 9.15 -6.24 -2.08
N GLU A 44 10.34 -5.94 -1.61
CA GLU A 44 10.65 -6.08 -0.18
C GLU A 44 10.06 -4.95 0.66
N ALA A 45 9.74 -3.81 0.05
CA ALA A 45 9.21 -2.65 0.76
C ALA A 45 7.90 -2.93 1.51
N PRO A 46 6.88 -3.58 0.92
CA PRO A 46 5.65 -3.88 1.64
C PRO A 46 5.86 -4.71 2.89
N LYS A 47 6.78 -5.66 2.82
CA LYS A 47 7.10 -6.54 3.95
C LYS A 47 7.76 -5.77 5.08
N GLU A 48 8.73 -4.95 4.77
CA GLU A 48 9.42 -4.11 5.74
C GLU A 48 8.44 -3.15 6.42
N VAL A 49 7.65 -2.43 5.63
CA VAL A 49 6.70 -1.43 6.14
C VAL A 49 5.60 -2.10 6.95
N GLY A 50 5.02 -3.17 6.43
CA GLY A 50 3.95 -3.89 7.11
C GLY A 50 4.39 -4.41 8.48
N LYS A 51 5.58 -4.99 8.56
CA LYS A 51 6.14 -5.50 9.81
C LYS A 51 6.34 -4.37 10.83
N ALA A 52 6.95 -3.26 10.41
CA ALA A 52 7.23 -2.12 11.29
C ALA A 52 5.94 -1.48 11.80
N VAL A 53 4.97 -1.25 10.90
CA VAL A 53 3.70 -0.61 11.26
C VAL A 53 2.91 -1.50 12.22
N ARG A 54 2.77 -2.79 11.91
CA ARG A 54 1.98 -3.71 12.74
C ARG A 54 2.60 -3.97 14.10
N ALA A 55 3.90 -3.80 14.26
CA ALA A 55 4.55 -3.92 15.57
C ALA A 55 4.10 -2.83 16.54
N GLN A 56 3.83 -1.63 16.04
CA GLN A 56 3.42 -0.48 16.86
C GLN A 56 1.91 -0.18 16.78
N HIS A 57 1.26 -0.58 15.69
CA HIS A 57 -0.15 -0.28 15.42
C HIS A 57 -0.88 -1.55 14.97
N PRO A 58 -1.10 -2.52 15.89
CA PRO A 58 -1.73 -3.79 15.51
C PRO A 58 -3.23 -3.71 15.29
N GLY A 59 -3.86 -2.61 15.70
CA GLY A 59 -5.31 -2.46 15.65
C GLY A 59 -5.86 -2.16 14.25
N PRO A 60 -7.20 -2.19 14.10
CA PRO A 60 -7.86 -1.96 12.80
C PRO A 60 -7.93 -0.49 12.39
N ASP A 61 -7.53 0.43 13.24
CA ASP A 61 -7.54 1.86 12.98
C ASP A 61 -6.44 2.33 12.01
N VAL A 62 -5.45 1.48 11.75
CA VAL A 62 -4.39 1.75 10.76
C VAL A 62 -4.49 0.74 9.62
N VAL A 63 -4.64 1.28 8.42
CA VAL A 63 -4.73 0.50 7.17
C VAL A 63 -3.37 0.55 6.48
N VAL A 64 -2.86 -0.60 6.06
CA VAL A 64 -1.65 -0.68 5.23
C VAL A 64 -2.05 -1.24 3.87
N ALA A 65 -1.85 -0.47 2.83
CA ALA A 65 -2.20 -0.86 1.46
C ALA A 65 -0.96 -0.79 0.56
N ASN A 66 -0.74 -1.84 -0.20
CA ASN A 66 0.41 -1.96 -1.08
C ASN A 66 -0.01 -1.65 -2.52
N VAL A 67 0.45 -0.53 -3.04
CA VAL A 67 0.18 -0.11 -4.42
C VAL A 67 1.32 -0.60 -5.30
N VAL A 68 1.04 -1.56 -6.17
CA VAL A 68 2.05 -2.21 -7.01
C VAL A 68 2.04 -1.59 -8.40
N ASN A 69 3.13 -0.95 -8.77
CA ASN A 69 3.31 -0.44 -10.13
C ASN A 69 3.56 -1.62 -11.08
N LEU A 70 2.60 -1.93 -11.93
CA LEU A 70 2.66 -3.04 -12.88
C LEU A 70 2.71 -2.57 -14.33
N LYS A 71 3.07 -1.33 -14.56
CA LYS A 71 3.12 -0.78 -15.91
C LYS A 71 4.06 -1.57 -16.82
N SER A 72 5.17 -2.08 -16.29
CA SER A 72 6.11 -2.91 -17.03
C SER A 72 5.63 -4.35 -17.26
N MET A 73 4.54 -4.76 -16.61
CA MET A 73 4.02 -6.14 -16.66
C MET A 73 2.76 -6.26 -17.53
N GLY A 74 2.60 -5.37 -18.49
CA GLY A 74 1.47 -5.43 -19.42
C GLY A 74 1.64 -6.52 -20.48
N GLY A 75 0.64 -6.68 -21.33
CA GLY A 75 0.66 -7.64 -22.42
C GLY A 75 0.71 -9.09 -21.94
N MET A 76 1.63 -9.86 -22.49
CA MET A 76 1.75 -11.31 -22.20
C MET A 76 2.15 -11.59 -20.75
N TRP A 77 2.76 -10.64 -20.07
CA TRP A 77 3.20 -10.82 -18.69
C TRP A 77 2.09 -10.58 -17.65
N LYS A 78 0.97 -10.01 -18.08
CA LYS A 78 -0.14 -9.66 -17.18
C LYS A 78 -0.66 -10.87 -16.41
N ARG A 79 -0.87 -11.99 -17.09
CA ARG A 79 -1.37 -13.21 -16.43
C ARG A 79 -0.39 -13.75 -15.40
N VAL A 80 0.91 -13.67 -15.70
CA VAL A 80 1.94 -14.11 -14.75
C VAL A 80 1.90 -13.25 -13.49
N ALA A 81 1.81 -11.93 -13.66
CA ALA A 81 1.72 -10.99 -12.54
C ALA A 81 0.46 -11.22 -11.71
N GLU A 82 -0.69 -11.41 -12.35
CA GLU A 82 -1.95 -11.70 -11.66
C GLU A 82 -1.87 -12.98 -10.84
N ALA A 83 -1.27 -14.04 -11.41
CA ALA A 83 -1.10 -15.30 -10.70
C ALA A 83 -0.19 -15.16 -9.47
N GLN A 84 0.89 -14.39 -9.59
CA GLN A 84 1.79 -14.14 -8.47
C GLN A 84 1.11 -13.31 -7.37
N ILE A 85 0.32 -12.31 -7.75
CA ILE A 85 -0.43 -11.49 -6.80
C ILE A 85 -1.44 -12.35 -6.05
N LYS A 86 -2.17 -13.21 -6.75
CA LYS A 86 -3.13 -14.12 -6.14
C LYS A 86 -2.44 -15.06 -5.14
N SER A 87 -1.30 -15.64 -5.53
CA SER A 87 -0.52 -16.51 -4.66
C SER A 87 -0.03 -15.78 -3.41
N THR A 88 0.46 -14.55 -3.58
CA THR A 88 0.90 -13.71 -2.46
C THR A 88 -0.26 -13.40 -1.52
N TYR A 89 -1.42 -13.05 -2.09
CA TYR A 89 -2.62 -12.79 -1.29
C TYR A 89 -3.00 -14.01 -0.45
N GLU A 90 -3.08 -15.18 -1.07
CA GLU A 90 -3.47 -16.41 -0.38
C GLU A 90 -2.52 -16.75 0.76
N ARG A 91 -1.21 -16.56 0.57
CA ARG A 91 -0.20 -16.79 1.60
C ARG A 91 -0.37 -15.81 2.76
N MET A 92 -0.56 -14.53 2.47
CA MET A 92 -0.77 -13.51 3.49
C MET A 92 -2.08 -13.71 4.23
N ALA A 93 -3.15 -14.04 3.51
CA ALA A 93 -4.45 -14.32 4.10
C ALA A 93 -4.39 -15.54 5.03
N GLY A 94 -3.63 -16.57 4.65
CA GLY A 94 -3.39 -17.74 5.50
C GLY A 94 -2.72 -17.37 6.82
N ARG A 95 -1.74 -16.48 6.77
CA ARG A 95 -1.06 -16.00 7.99
C ARG A 95 -2.02 -15.21 8.90
N VAL A 96 -2.89 -14.40 8.30
CA VAL A 96 -3.89 -13.66 9.08
C VAL A 96 -4.84 -14.64 9.79
N LYS A 97 -5.31 -15.66 9.10
CA LYS A 97 -6.19 -16.66 9.69
C LYS A 97 -5.54 -17.41 10.85
N GLU A 98 -4.24 -17.68 10.75
CA GLU A 98 -3.49 -18.35 11.82
C GLU A 98 -3.26 -17.46 13.03
N LYS A 99 -2.85 -16.21 12.81
CA LYS A 99 -2.44 -15.28 13.86
C LYS A 99 -3.60 -14.50 14.45
N GLU A 100 -4.60 -14.19 13.64
CA GLU A 100 -5.73 -13.37 14.03
C GLU A 100 -7.04 -13.96 13.50
N PRO A 101 -7.45 -15.13 14.04
CA PRO A 101 -8.57 -15.88 13.46
C PRO A 101 -9.93 -15.14 13.49
N GLY A 102 -10.03 -14.08 14.29
CA GLY A 102 -11.24 -13.27 14.34
C GLY A 102 -11.29 -12.12 13.33
N ARG A 103 -10.24 -11.95 12.53
CA ARG A 103 -10.16 -10.83 11.58
C ARG A 103 -10.34 -11.32 10.14
N ASP A 104 -11.00 -10.49 9.34
CA ASP A 104 -11.19 -10.77 7.91
C ASP A 104 -9.90 -10.46 7.14
N PRO A 105 -9.28 -11.47 6.48
CA PRO A 105 -8.08 -11.22 5.68
C PRO A 105 -8.27 -10.14 4.61
N ALA A 106 -9.46 -9.99 4.06
CA ALA A 106 -9.74 -8.98 3.04
C ALA A 106 -9.59 -7.55 3.55
N GLU A 107 -9.67 -7.33 4.86
CA GLU A 107 -9.44 -6.01 5.46
C GLU A 107 -7.96 -5.73 5.70
N LEU A 108 -7.16 -6.77 5.90
CA LEU A 108 -5.75 -6.65 6.27
C LEU A 108 -4.81 -6.81 5.09
N VAL A 109 -5.18 -7.60 4.10
CA VAL A 109 -4.34 -7.87 2.93
C VAL A 109 -4.86 -7.02 1.78
N LEU A 110 -4.26 -5.85 1.58
CA LEU A 110 -4.65 -4.94 0.52
C LEU A 110 -3.49 -4.81 -0.47
N ILE A 111 -3.59 -5.58 -1.55
CA ILE A 111 -2.67 -5.51 -2.68
C ILE A 111 -3.41 -4.82 -3.81
N LEU A 112 -2.95 -3.64 -4.19
CA LEU A 112 -3.61 -2.79 -5.16
C LEU A 112 -2.81 -2.76 -6.47
N PRO A 113 -3.15 -3.62 -7.44
CA PRO A 113 -2.47 -3.60 -8.72
C PRO A 113 -2.75 -2.30 -9.47
N ASP A 114 -1.70 -1.60 -9.86
CA ASP A 114 -1.80 -0.35 -10.62
C ASP A 114 -1.13 -0.56 -11.98
N TRP A 115 -1.92 -1.01 -12.95
CA TRP A 115 -1.43 -1.41 -14.26
C TRP A 115 -0.92 -0.22 -15.10
N GLU A 116 -1.37 0.98 -14.79
CA GLU A 116 -1.00 2.18 -15.54
C GLU A 116 -0.04 3.10 -14.78
N ASN A 117 0.33 2.69 -13.54
CA ASN A 117 1.12 3.51 -12.63
C ASN A 117 0.53 4.91 -12.46
N ALA A 118 -0.79 4.94 -12.21
CA ALA A 118 -1.52 6.18 -12.07
C ALA A 118 -1.36 6.84 -10.70
N VAL A 119 -1.13 6.04 -9.65
CA VAL A 119 -1.19 6.52 -8.26
C VAL A 119 0.13 7.14 -7.79
N ALA A 120 1.26 6.48 -8.00
CA ALA A 120 2.54 6.98 -7.50
C ALA A 120 2.86 8.42 -7.95
N PRO A 121 2.64 8.79 -9.23
CA PRO A 121 2.89 10.17 -9.65
C PRO A 121 2.03 11.22 -8.96
N LEU A 122 0.82 10.85 -8.50
CA LEU A 122 -0.05 11.76 -7.76
C LEU A 122 0.59 12.23 -6.45
N PHE A 123 1.45 11.39 -5.87
CA PHE A 123 2.16 11.71 -4.63
C PHE A 123 3.58 12.22 -4.88
N GLY A 124 3.92 12.47 -6.13
CA GLY A 124 5.24 12.97 -6.50
C GLY A 124 6.33 11.90 -6.55
N VAL A 125 5.94 10.63 -6.62
CA VAL A 125 6.88 9.51 -6.74
C VAL A 125 7.05 9.18 -8.22
N ALA A 126 8.25 9.43 -8.75
CA ALA A 126 8.50 9.31 -10.19
C ALA A 126 8.54 7.85 -10.66
N ASP A 127 9.25 6.98 -9.93
CA ASP A 127 9.44 5.59 -10.32
C ASP A 127 9.53 4.70 -9.08
N SER A 128 8.41 4.12 -8.69
CA SER A 128 8.33 3.22 -7.53
C SER A 128 8.99 1.86 -7.79
N ASP A 129 9.26 1.52 -9.05
CA ASP A 129 9.97 0.29 -9.40
C ASP A 129 11.49 0.45 -9.19
N ALA A 130 12.00 1.65 -9.33
CA ALA A 130 13.39 1.95 -9.03
C ALA A 130 13.60 2.24 -7.54
N GLU A 131 12.66 2.95 -6.93
CA GLU A 131 12.75 3.34 -5.52
C GLU A 131 11.35 3.36 -4.90
N ALA A 132 11.13 2.48 -3.93
CA ALA A 132 9.85 2.42 -3.24
C ALA A 132 9.64 3.64 -2.34
N ALA A 133 8.38 3.94 -2.03
CA ALA A 133 8.01 5.05 -1.18
C ALA A 133 6.85 4.66 -0.26
N VAL A 134 6.68 5.42 0.82
CA VAL A 134 5.50 5.34 1.68
C VAL A 134 4.80 6.69 1.70
N VAL A 135 3.48 6.63 1.74
CA VAL A 135 2.62 7.79 1.95
C VAL A 135 1.80 7.52 3.19
N VAL A 136 1.83 8.43 4.15
CA VAL A 136 1.00 8.31 5.35
C VAL A 136 -0.12 9.34 5.27
N ILE A 137 -1.34 8.86 5.45
CA ILE A 137 -2.57 9.66 5.34
C ILE A 137 -3.26 9.68 6.70
N GLY A 138 -3.64 10.86 7.16
CA GLY A 138 -4.38 11.01 8.41
C GLY A 138 -5.86 10.73 8.26
N PRO A 139 -6.58 10.58 9.40
CA PRO A 139 -8.03 10.32 9.38
C PRO A 139 -8.83 11.46 8.75
N ASP A 140 -8.26 12.65 8.68
CA ASP A 140 -8.87 13.84 8.09
C ASP A 140 -8.76 13.89 6.55
N GLY A 141 -8.14 12.88 5.94
CA GLY A 141 -7.93 12.83 4.49
C GLY A 141 -6.79 13.68 3.99
N LYS A 142 -5.86 14.05 4.84
CA LYS A 142 -4.69 14.83 4.47
C LYS A 142 -3.42 14.01 4.55
N VAL A 143 -2.49 14.28 3.65
CA VAL A 143 -1.18 13.64 3.63
C VAL A 143 -0.38 14.09 4.85
N LYS A 144 0.10 13.16 5.65
CA LYS A 144 1.00 13.45 6.77
C LYS A 144 2.45 13.53 6.31
N GLY A 145 2.79 12.81 5.27
CA GLY A 145 4.12 12.85 4.67
C GLY A 145 4.33 11.77 3.63
N VAL A 146 5.37 11.97 2.84
CA VAL A 146 5.83 11.02 1.82
C VAL A 146 7.33 10.82 2.05
N ALA A 147 7.77 9.57 2.09
CA ALA A 147 9.19 9.24 2.20
C ALA A 147 9.55 8.17 1.17
N ALA A 148 10.74 8.26 0.60
CA ALA A 148 11.19 7.33 -0.43
C ALA A 148 12.57 6.78 -0.09
N GLY A 149 12.91 5.63 -0.64
CA GLY A 149 14.24 5.04 -0.54
C GLY A 149 14.34 3.97 0.54
N LYS A 150 15.21 4.20 1.52
CA LYS A 150 15.52 3.22 2.57
C LYS A 150 14.76 3.50 3.87
N GLU A 151 14.72 2.50 4.74
CA GLU A 151 14.14 2.63 6.09
C GLU A 151 12.67 3.09 6.05
N LEU A 152 11.92 2.57 5.08
CA LEU A 152 10.52 2.97 4.87
C LEU A 152 9.63 2.60 6.06
N GLY A 153 9.89 1.47 6.70
CA GLY A 153 9.16 1.07 7.90
C GLY A 153 9.30 2.08 9.03
N GLU A 154 10.51 2.55 9.26
CA GLU A 154 10.81 3.57 10.28
C GLU A 154 10.16 4.91 9.91
N HIS A 155 10.25 5.32 8.64
CA HIS A 155 9.60 6.53 8.17
C HIS A 155 8.07 6.45 8.35
N ALA A 156 7.47 5.32 8.02
CA ALA A 156 6.04 5.15 8.14
C ALA A 156 5.57 5.24 9.60
N THR A 157 6.26 4.56 10.52
CA THR A 157 5.90 4.59 11.94
C THR A 157 6.06 6.00 12.54
N ARG A 158 7.12 6.70 12.15
CA ARG A 158 7.36 8.08 12.60
C ARG A 158 6.25 9.01 12.12
N LEU A 159 5.83 8.89 10.86
CA LEU A 159 4.78 9.74 10.29
C LEU A 159 3.40 9.42 10.85
N LEU A 160 3.18 8.18 11.28
CA LEU A 160 1.93 7.81 11.94
C LEU A 160 1.80 8.45 13.32
N GLY A 161 2.90 8.69 13.96
CA GLY A 161 2.94 9.25 15.31
C GLY A 161 2.78 8.19 16.38
#